data_181423e8d3b9325757b5b37b310d9bb2
#
_entry.id   181423e8d3b9325757b5b37b310d9bb2
#
_cell.length_a   1.000
_cell.length_b   1.000
_cell.length_c   1.000
_cell.angle_alpha   90.00
_cell.angle_beta   90.00
_cell.angle_gamma   90.00
#
_symmetry.space_group_name_H-M   'P 1'
#
loop_
_entity.id
_entity.type
_entity.pdbx_description
1 polymer ?
#
loop_
_entity_poly.entity_id
_entity_poly.type
_entity_poly.pdbx_seq_one_letter_code
_entity_poly.pdbx_strand_id
1 'polypeptide(L)'
;MSELGLVEYFSMAEALGIITTLFVILYFSRKQMQSLSVDVQTKVLNDLDEKVRKMAEIIIEKPSLQNVIYKLEKPSEELSFMYYVLFICSHAYAMRQRKVLNDHDWTGWLQWMKNCFKYGTIGEHWKQIQSERWLNPDFEDFVNREIMPK
;
A
#
# COMPACT_ATOMS: atom_id res chain seq x y z
N MET A 1 -52.39 4.12 39.85
CA MET A 1 -51.02 4.20 39.33
C MET A 1 -50.74 5.67 39.15
N SER A 2 -49.84 6.17 39.96
CA SER A 2 -49.62 7.61 40.11
C SER A 2 -48.97 8.20 38.85
N GLU A 3 -49.36 9.42 38.48
CA GLU A 3 -48.78 10.19 37.38
C GLU A 3 -47.25 10.26 37.47
N LEU A 4 -46.66 10.20 38.67
CA LEU A 4 -45.22 10.08 38.91
C LEU A 4 -44.60 8.85 38.24
N GLY A 5 -45.21 7.70 38.21
CA GLY A 5 -44.68 6.51 37.56
C GLY A 5 -44.57 6.61 36.04
N LEU A 6 -45.47 7.34 35.39
CA LEU A 6 -45.45 7.57 33.96
C LEU A 6 -44.30 8.49 33.55
N VAL A 7 -44.04 9.56 34.28
CA VAL A 7 -42.92 10.50 34.05
C VAL A 7 -41.57 9.78 34.19
N GLU A 8 -41.44 8.92 35.22
CA GLU A 8 -40.21 8.14 35.42
C GLU A 8 -39.94 7.16 34.26
N TYR A 9 -40.99 6.51 33.72
CA TYR A 9 -40.86 5.63 32.57
C TYR A 9 -40.40 6.40 31.30
N PHE A 10 -40.98 7.58 31.08
CA PHE A 10 -40.54 8.43 29.93
C PHE A 10 -39.11 8.91 30.10
N SER A 11 -38.69 9.34 31.28
CA SER A 11 -37.32 9.76 31.58
C SER A 11 -36.32 8.61 31.42
N MET A 12 -36.65 7.41 31.80
CA MET A 12 -35.81 6.22 31.59
C MET A 12 -35.72 5.87 30.10
N ALA A 13 -36.79 5.94 29.34
CA ALA A 13 -36.81 5.69 27.91
C ALA A 13 -35.98 6.73 27.17
N GLU A 14 -36.07 8.02 27.52
CA GLU A 14 -35.27 9.09 27.00
C GLU A 14 -33.77 8.88 27.27
N ALA A 15 -33.40 8.55 28.50
CA ALA A 15 -32.03 8.25 28.90
C ALA A 15 -31.44 7.05 28.13
N LEU A 16 -32.20 5.98 27.95
CA LEU A 16 -31.81 4.83 27.13
C LEU A 16 -31.63 5.22 25.66
N GLY A 17 -32.51 6.04 25.12
CA GLY A 17 -32.41 6.57 23.74
C GLY A 17 -31.13 7.37 23.51
N ILE A 18 -30.80 8.26 24.47
CA ILE A 18 -29.56 9.07 24.41
C ILE A 18 -28.33 8.16 24.46
N ILE A 19 -28.28 7.20 25.40
CA ILE A 19 -27.15 6.29 25.54
C ILE A 19 -26.99 5.46 24.27
N THR A 20 -28.07 4.91 23.73
CA THR A 20 -28.05 4.11 22.50
C THR A 20 -27.52 4.96 21.32
N THR A 21 -28.00 6.18 21.20
CA THR A 21 -27.57 7.12 20.16
C THR A 21 -26.07 7.43 20.27
N LEU A 22 -25.57 7.65 21.48
CA LEU A 22 -24.14 7.86 21.73
C LEU A 22 -23.30 6.66 21.31
N PHE A 23 -23.72 5.43 21.63
CA PHE A 23 -23.00 4.23 21.18
C PHE A 23 -22.98 4.10 19.65
N VAL A 24 -24.10 4.36 19.00
CA VAL A 24 -24.19 4.34 17.53
C VAL A 24 -23.26 5.39 16.92
N ILE A 25 -23.29 6.62 17.42
CA ILE A 25 -22.40 7.70 16.94
C ILE A 25 -20.93 7.33 17.13
N LEU A 26 -20.55 6.82 18.31
CA LEU A 26 -19.17 6.42 18.59
C LEU A 26 -18.70 5.26 17.68
N TYR A 27 -19.58 4.29 17.42
CA TYR A 27 -19.27 3.19 16.51
C TYR A 27 -19.02 3.68 15.08
N PHE A 28 -19.92 4.49 14.54
CA PHE A 28 -19.78 5.03 13.20
C PHE A 28 -18.60 6.01 13.07
N SER A 29 -18.39 6.86 14.08
CA SER A 29 -17.24 7.77 14.12
C SER A 29 -15.91 7.02 14.09
N ARG A 30 -15.76 5.95 14.87
CA ARG A 30 -14.55 5.11 14.82
C ARG A 30 -14.33 4.48 13.46
N LYS A 31 -15.40 3.97 12.83
CA LYS A 31 -15.33 3.37 11.49
C LYS A 31 -14.96 4.40 10.43
N GLN A 32 -15.52 5.59 10.50
CA GLN A 32 -15.17 6.70 9.60
C GLN A 32 -13.72 7.15 9.78
N MET A 33 -13.23 7.27 11.02
CA MET A 33 -11.83 7.63 11.29
C MET A 33 -10.85 6.58 10.75
N GLN A 34 -11.17 5.29 10.84
CA GLN A 34 -10.34 4.24 10.26
C GLN A 34 -10.29 4.33 8.73
N SER A 35 -11.44 4.56 8.08
CA SER A 35 -11.50 4.75 6.64
C SER A 35 -10.71 5.97 6.19
N LEU A 36 -10.90 7.10 6.87
CA LEU A 36 -10.18 8.35 6.57
C LEU A 36 -8.66 8.18 6.74
N SER A 37 -8.22 7.45 7.77
CA SER A 37 -6.79 7.17 7.99
C SER A 37 -6.19 6.38 6.83
N VAL A 38 -6.90 5.36 6.31
CA VAL A 38 -6.47 4.58 5.15
C VAL A 38 -6.40 5.46 3.89
N ASP A 39 -7.40 6.31 3.67
CA ASP A 39 -7.45 7.21 2.52
C ASP A 39 -6.30 8.21 2.53
N VAL A 40 -6.02 8.82 3.69
CA VAL A 40 -4.90 9.76 3.85
C VAL A 40 -3.56 9.07 3.62
N GLN A 41 -3.36 7.88 4.21
CA GLN A 41 -2.13 7.12 4.01
C GLN A 41 -1.94 6.71 2.55
N THR A 42 -3.01 6.28 1.89
CA THR A 42 -3.00 5.92 0.47
C THR A 42 -2.64 7.13 -0.39
N LYS A 43 -3.22 8.30 -0.10
CA LYS A 43 -2.91 9.53 -0.82
C LYS A 43 -1.44 9.93 -0.69
N VAL A 44 -0.89 9.90 0.54
CA VAL A 44 0.53 10.22 0.79
C VAL A 44 1.44 9.27 0.03
N LEU A 45 1.11 7.98 -0.01
CA LEU A 45 1.90 7.01 -0.80
C LEU A 45 1.81 7.28 -2.28
N ASN A 46 0.61 7.52 -2.81
CA ASN A 46 0.44 7.84 -4.23
C ASN A 46 1.24 9.09 -4.62
N ASP A 47 1.27 10.12 -3.76
CA ASP A 47 2.07 11.33 -3.99
C ASP A 47 3.58 11.03 -4.00
N LEU A 48 4.05 10.13 -3.10
CA LEU A 48 5.45 9.70 -3.07
C LEU A 48 5.80 8.87 -4.31
N ASP A 49 4.93 7.95 -4.70
CA ASP A 49 5.15 7.11 -5.89
C ASP A 49 5.15 7.92 -7.17
N GLU A 50 4.30 8.95 -7.28
CA GLU A 50 4.34 9.84 -8.43
C GLU A 50 5.70 10.55 -8.54
N LYS A 51 6.27 10.99 -7.40
CA LYS A 51 7.62 11.60 -7.37
C LYS A 51 8.69 10.59 -7.77
N VAL A 52 8.60 9.36 -7.27
CA VAL A 52 9.54 8.28 -7.63
C VAL A 52 9.41 7.93 -9.10
N ARG A 53 8.19 7.87 -9.63
CA ARG A 53 7.95 7.64 -11.06
C ARG A 53 8.59 8.73 -11.92
N LYS A 54 8.38 10.00 -11.58
CA LYS A 54 9.01 11.13 -12.28
C LYS A 54 10.53 11.06 -12.22
N MET A 55 11.08 10.68 -11.07
CA MET A 55 12.52 10.48 -10.93
C MET A 55 13.02 9.35 -11.83
N ALA A 56 12.30 8.22 -11.89
CA ALA A 56 12.63 7.10 -12.75
C ALA A 56 12.57 7.48 -14.24
N GLU A 57 11.55 8.24 -14.67
CA GLU A 57 11.45 8.77 -16.03
C GLU A 57 12.69 9.63 -16.40
N ILE A 58 13.13 10.50 -15.49
CA ILE A 58 14.35 11.32 -15.69
C ILE A 58 15.60 10.44 -15.80
N ILE A 59 15.71 9.39 -15.00
CA ILE A 59 16.84 8.46 -15.04
C ILE A 59 16.84 7.66 -16.34
N ILE A 60 15.69 7.25 -16.85
CA ILE A 60 15.58 6.55 -18.15
C ILE A 60 16.06 7.48 -19.28
N GLU A 61 15.66 8.76 -19.26
CA GLU A 61 16.12 9.74 -20.24
C GLU A 61 17.61 10.08 -20.09
N LYS A 62 18.12 10.08 -18.86
CA LYS A 62 19.49 10.47 -18.50
C LYS A 62 20.12 9.46 -17.53
N PRO A 63 20.53 8.27 -18.01
CA PRO A 63 21.02 7.18 -17.17
C PRO A 63 22.20 7.56 -16.27
N SER A 64 23.00 8.56 -16.66
CA SER A 64 24.12 9.06 -15.84
C SER A 64 23.69 9.61 -14.49
N LEU A 65 22.45 10.10 -14.37
CA LEU A 65 21.90 10.60 -13.10
C LEU A 65 21.64 9.50 -12.08
N GLN A 66 21.58 8.24 -12.49
CA GLN A 66 21.48 7.10 -11.59
C GLN A 66 22.64 7.07 -10.57
N ASN A 67 23.82 7.56 -10.96
CA ASN A 67 24.98 7.67 -10.07
C ASN A 67 24.76 8.60 -8.85
N VAL A 68 23.74 9.46 -8.88
CA VAL A 68 23.36 10.30 -7.75
C VAL A 68 22.71 9.44 -6.63
N ILE A 69 22.01 8.36 -7.02
CA ILE A 69 21.31 7.45 -6.12
C ILE A 69 22.22 6.25 -5.79
N TYR A 70 22.78 5.63 -6.81
CA TYR A 70 23.69 4.49 -6.72
C TYR A 70 24.90 4.73 -7.61
N LYS A 71 26.10 4.58 -7.03
CA LYS A 71 27.34 4.66 -7.82
C LYS A 71 27.48 3.37 -8.62
N LEU A 72 26.93 3.35 -9.81
CA LEU A 72 27.07 2.24 -10.75
C LEU A 72 28.36 2.41 -11.57
N GLU A 73 29.02 1.29 -11.84
CA GLU A 73 30.19 1.29 -12.75
C GLU A 73 29.76 1.70 -14.18
N LYS A 74 28.57 1.30 -14.61
CA LYS A 74 27.96 1.67 -15.90
C LYS A 74 26.47 1.96 -15.71
N PRO A 75 26.01 3.20 -15.91
CA PRO A 75 24.60 3.52 -15.97
C PRO A 75 23.91 2.73 -17.09
N SER A 76 22.76 2.13 -16.79
CA SER A 76 21.99 1.32 -17.74
C SER A 76 20.52 1.78 -17.74
N GLU A 77 19.97 2.02 -18.92
CA GLU A 77 18.54 2.31 -19.11
C GLU A 77 17.69 1.13 -18.64
N GLU A 78 18.12 -0.08 -18.96
CA GLU A 78 17.45 -1.32 -18.56
C GLU A 78 17.37 -1.44 -17.05
N LEU A 79 18.47 -1.21 -16.33
CA LEU A 79 18.50 -1.27 -14.86
C LEU A 79 17.59 -0.18 -14.27
N SER A 80 17.60 1.02 -14.81
CA SER A 80 16.72 2.11 -14.38
C SER A 80 15.24 1.75 -14.56
N PHE A 81 14.90 1.10 -15.67
CA PHE A 81 13.55 0.63 -15.93
C PHE A 81 13.14 -0.54 -14.99
N MET A 82 14.07 -1.45 -14.69
CA MET A 82 13.84 -2.51 -13.68
C MET A 82 13.48 -1.93 -12.31
N TYR A 83 14.21 -0.92 -11.84
CA TYR A 83 13.85 -0.23 -10.60
C TYR A 83 12.47 0.39 -10.65
N TYR A 84 12.10 1.02 -11.74
CA TYR A 84 10.77 1.56 -11.93
C TYR A 84 9.68 0.48 -11.84
N VAL A 85 9.86 -0.65 -12.51
CA VAL A 85 8.94 -1.80 -12.43
C VAL A 85 8.84 -2.32 -11.00
N LEU A 86 9.96 -2.44 -10.29
CA LEU A 86 9.99 -2.92 -8.90
C LEU A 86 9.31 -1.96 -7.94
N PHE A 87 9.40 -0.64 -8.16
CA PHE A 87 8.62 0.33 -7.40
C PHE A 87 7.13 0.12 -7.57
N ILE A 88 6.66 -0.09 -8.80
CA ILE A 88 5.25 -0.40 -9.08
C ILE A 88 4.83 -1.69 -8.37
N CYS A 89 5.64 -2.75 -8.44
CA CYS A 89 5.38 -4.01 -7.76
C CYS A 89 5.29 -3.85 -6.24
N SER A 90 6.26 -3.15 -5.64
CA SER A 90 6.31 -2.88 -4.21
C SER A 90 5.11 -2.05 -3.74
N HIS A 91 4.70 -1.07 -4.56
CA HIS A 91 3.50 -0.27 -4.29
C HIS A 91 2.23 -1.12 -4.32
N ALA A 92 2.03 -1.93 -5.36
CA ALA A 92 0.88 -2.82 -5.46
C ALA A 92 0.82 -3.81 -4.27
N TYR A 93 1.98 -4.33 -3.83
CA TYR A 93 2.09 -5.15 -2.63
C TYR A 93 1.66 -4.37 -1.38
N ALA A 94 2.16 -3.14 -1.18
CA ALA A 94 1.79 -2.30 -0.05
C ALA A 94 0.28 -1.98 -0.02
N MET A 95 -0.34 -1.74 -1.18
CA MET A 95 -1.80 -1.55 -1.30
C MET A 95 -2.57 -2.81 -0.95
N ARG A 96 -2.04 -3.99 -1.29
CA ARG A 96 -2.62 -5.27 -0.87
C ARG A 96 -2.56 -5.47 0.64
N GLN A 97 -1.41 -5.21 1.28
CA GLN A 97 -1.25 -5.32 2.73
C GLN A 97 -2.21 -4.39 3.50
N ARG A 98 -2.51 -3.24 2.95
CA ARG A 98 -3.47 -2.27 3.51
C ARG A 98 -4.93 -2.57 3.18
N LYS A 99 -5.21 -3.68 2.46
CA LYS A 99 -6.55 -4.09 2.04
C LYS A 99 -7.24 -3.08 1.10
N VAL A 100 -6.45 -2.26 0.40
CA VAL A 100 -6.94 -1.36 -0.66
C VAL A 100 -7.22 -2.16 -1.94
N LEU A 101 -6.33 -3.07 -2.32
CA LEU A 101 -6.55 -4.02 -3.41
C LEU A 101 -7.36 -5.22 -2.92
N ASN A 102 -8.50 -5.48 -3.55
CA ASN A 102 -9.29 -6.68 -3.32
C ASN A 102 -8.63 -7.94 -3.92
N ASP A 103 -9.19 -9.12 -3.67
CA ASP A 103 -8.61 -10.38 -4.12
C ASP A 103 -8.58 -10.52 -5.65
N HIS A 104 -9.59 -9.99 -6.33
CA HIS A 104 -9.68 -10.04 -7.79
C HIS A 104 -8.58 -9.20 -8.43
N ASP A 105 -8.44 -7.95 -8.01
CA ASP A 105 -7.41 -7.03 -8.52
C ASP A 105 -6.01 -7.54 -8.20
N TRP A 106 -5.84 -8.07 -6.97
CA TRP A 106 -4.55 -8.64 -6.55
C TRP A 106 -4.10 -9.81 -7.41
N THR A 107 -5.02 -10.68 -7.83
CA THR A 107 -4.70 -11.82 -8.68
C THR A 107 -4.04 -11.38 -9.99
N GLY A 108 -4.56 -10.33 -10.61
CA GLY A 108 -3.98 -9.75 -11.83
C GLY A 108 -2.56 -9.19 -11.59
N TRP A 109 -2.38 -8.44 -10.52
CA TRP A 109 -1.08 -7.90 -10.13
C TRP A 109 -0.05 -8.99 -9.85
N LEU A 110 -0.44 -10.02 -9.09
CA LEU A 110 0.42 -11.16 -8.77
C LEU A 110 0.87 -11.90 -10.03
N GLN A 111 -0.04 -12.13 -10.96
CA GLN A 111 0.28 -12.79 -12.23
C GLN A 111 1.24 -11.94 -13.07
N TRP A 112 1.01 -10.63 -13.13
CA TRP A 112 1.89 -9.71 -13.84
C TRP A 112 3.29 -9.70 -13.24
N MET A 113 3.42 -9.61 -11.90
CA MET A 113 4.71 -9.70 -11.21
C MET A 113 5.43 -11.00 -11.53
N LYS A 114 4.74 -12.16 -11.43
CA LYS A 114 5.32 -13.46 -11.79
C LYS A 114 5.86 -13.48 -13.21
N ASN A 115 5.15 -12.89 -14.15
CA ASN A 115 5.59 -12.81 -15.55
C ASN A 115 6.84 -11.93 -15.71
N CYS A 116 6.90 -10.77 -15.03
CA CYS A 116 8.07 -9.89 -15.07
C CYS A 116 9.35 -10.59 -14.57
N PHE A 117 9.24 -11.37 -13.49
CA PHE A 117 10.37 -12.11 -12.93
C PHE A 117 10.74 -13.35 -13.73
N LYS A 118 9.76 -14.03 -14.33
CA LYS A 118 9.98 -15.28 -15.05
C LYS A 118 10.48 -15.09 -16.48
N TYR A 119 9.94 -14.09 -17.18
CA TYR A 119 10.19 -13.87 -18.62
C TYR A 119 11.00 -12.63 -18.90
N GLY A 120 11.14 -11.72 -17.90
CA GLY A 120 11.98 -10.54 -17.98
C GLY A 120 13.34 -10.77 -17.32
N THR A 121 14.19 -9.76 -17.40
CA THR A 121 15.56 -9.78 -16.85
C THR A 121 15.61 -9.48 -15.34
N ILE A 122 14.50 -9.06 -14.74
CA ILE A 122 14.43 -8.73 -13.28
C ILE A 122 14.86 -9.92 -12.43
N GLY A 123 14.42 -11.12 -12.76
CA GLY A 123 14.77 -12.34 -12.02
C GLY A 123 16.26 -12.62 -11.97
N GLU A 124 16.98 -12.34 -13.07
CA GLU A 124 18.42 -12.52 -13.18
C GLU A 124 19.18 -11.54 -12.26
N HIS A 125 18.70 -10.29 -12.18
CA HIS A 125 19.31 -9.23 -11.38
C HIS A 125 18.79 -9.17 -9.93
N TRP A 126 17.82 -10.01 -9.56
CA TRP A 126 17.14 -9.91 -8.27
C TRP A 126 18.07 -9.94 -7.06
N LYS A 127 19.06 -10.83 -7.05
CA LYS A 127 20.03 -10.92 -5.95
C LYS A 127 20.89 -9.66 -5.80
N GLN A 128 21.28 -9.07 -6.92
CA GLN A 128 22.02 -7.81 -6.93
C GLN A 128 21.15 -6.70 -6.33
N ILE A 129 19.91 -6.56 -6.81
CA ILE A 129 18.96 -5.55 -6.36
C ILE A 129 18.69 -5.67 -4.86
N GLN A 130 18.51 -6.89 -4.34
CA GLN A 130 18.34 -7.12 -2.91
C GLN A 130 19.56 -6.68 -2.08
N SER A 131 20.77 -6.84 -2.61
CA SER A 131 21.99 -6.44 -1.89
C SER A 131 22.09 -4.93 -1.65
N GLU A 132 21.38 -4.14 -2.44
CA GLU A 132 21.32 -2.68 -2.34
C GLU A 132 20.40 -2.17 -1.23
N ARG A 133 19.50 -3.05 -0.68
CA ARG A 133 18.64 -2.81 0.51
C ARG A 133 17.76 -1.56 0.44
N TRP A 134 17.24 -1.22 -0.73
CA TRP A 134 16.35 -0.07 -0.90
C TRP A 134 14.86 -0.46 -0.95
N LEU A 135 14.55 -1.74 -1.18
CA LEU A 135 13.19 -2.26 -1.15
C LEU A 135 12.73 -2.52 0.29
N ASN A 136 11.40 -2.53 0.47
CA ASN A 136 10.81 -2.94 1.74
C ASN A 136 11.13 -4.43 2.00
N PRO A 137 11.68 -4.81 3.18
CA PRO A 137 12.00 -6.20 3.50
C PRO A 137 10.82 -7.17 3.38
N ASP A 138 9.60 -6.75 3.76
CA ASP A 138 8.41 -7.59 3.63
C ASP A 138 8.08 -7.88 2.16
N PHE A 139 8.33 -6.91 1.26
CA PHE A 139 8.18 -7.11 -0.17
C PHE A 139 9.25 -8.05 -0.73
N GLU A 140 10.50 -7.92 -0.29
CA GLU A 140 11.58 -8.84 -0.70
C GLU A 140 11.27 -10.28 -0.27
N ASP A 141 10.80 -10.47 0.96
CA ASP A 141 10.38 -11.78 1.47
C ASP A 141 9.19 -12.35 0.69
N PHE A 142 8.23 -11.51 0.33
CA PHE A 142 7.11 -11.90 -0.53
C PHE A 142 7.59 -12.36 -1.91
N VAL A 143 8.49 -11.62 -2.55
CA VAL A 143 9.05 -12.00 -3.86
C VAL A 143 9.78 -13.33 -3.75
N ASN A 144 10.60 -13.53 -2.73
CA ASN A 144 11.35 -14.78 -2.55
C ASN A 144 10.44 -16.00 -2.33
N ARG A 145 9.30 -15.83 -1.65
CA ARG A 145 8.38 -16.95 -1.33
C ARG A 145 7.36 -17.23 -2.41
N GLU A 146 6.78 -16.19 -2.99
CA GLU A 146 5.59 -16.31 -3.83
C GLU A 146 5.87 -16.11 -5.33
N ILE A 147 6.90 -15.32 -5.65
CA ILE A 147 7.24 -15.00 -7.04
C ILE A 147 8.37 -15.89 -7.54
N MET A 148 9.42 -16.06 -6.72
CA MET A 148 10.61 -16.85 -7.04
C MET A 148 10.83 -17.99 -6.03
N PRO A 149 9.85 -18.88 -5.83
CA PRO A 149 10.08 -20.04 -4.97
C PRO A 149 11.24 -20.87 -5.53
N LYS A 150 12.12 -21.33 -4.62
CA LYS A 150 13.26 -22.19 -4.97
C LYS A 150 12.83 -23.53 -5.50
#